data_717cd8c5ca06440fd84d8470cdfc15be
#
_entry.id   717cd8c5ca06440fd84d8470cdfc15be
#
_cell.length_a   1.000
_cell.length_b   1.000
_cell.length_c   1.000
_cell.angle_alpha   90.00
_cell.angle_beta   90.00
_cell.angle_gamma   90.00
#
_symmetry.space_group_name_H-M   'P 1'
#
loop_
_entity.id
_entity.type
_entity.pdbx_description
1 polymer ?
#
loop_
_entity_poly.entity_id
_entity_poly.type
_entity_poly.pdbx_seq_one_letter_code
_entity_poly.pdbx_strand_id
1 'polypeptide(L)'
;IFIYLASHAVQSNWSFANMEKFKWSPKMIGLSLGKVGLLVGLVQGVLIRYINPKIGNEKSVYFGIALYAMGLILFAFASSSWMMFVFLIPYCLGGISGPALQALISVHVPKNEQGELQGSLTSIMSVTSIAGPLIMTSLFAYFTKPGNPIYFPGASFLMGAVFMIISAVIAYTVLKGETKSIKA
;
A
#
# COMPACT_ATOMS: atom_id res chain seq x y z
N ILE A 1 1.94 7.58 -7.93
CA ILE A 1 1.76 6.45 -8.86
C ILE A 1 2.13 5.14 -8.15
N PHE A 2 3.37 4.93 -7.72
CA PHE A 2 3.85 3.64 -7.18
C PHE A 2 3.10 3.17 -5.92
N ILE A 3 2.70 4.08 -5.01
CA ILE A 3 1.88 3.74 -3.85
C ILE A 3 0.53 3.16 -4.28
N TYR A 4 -0.13 3.76 -5.29
CA TYR A 4 -1.39 3.26 -5.82
C TYR A 4 -1.21 1.92 -6.52
N LEU A 5 -0.17 1.75 -7.34
CA LEU A 5 0.15 0.45 -7.94
C LEU A 5 0.41 -0.63 -6.88
N ALA A 6 1.14 -0.30 -5.81
CA ALA A 6 1.40 -1.23 -4.72
C ALA A 6 0.11 -1.69 -4.00
N SER A 7 -0.88 -0.79 -3.84
CA SER A 7 -2.15 -1.15 -3.21
C SER A 7 -2.93 -2.22 -3.98
N HIS A 8 -2.80 -2.25 -5.30
CA HIS A 8 -3.45 -3.25 -6.14
C HIS A 8 -2.89 -4.67 -5.95
N ALA A 9 -1.69 -4.83 -5.37
CA ALA A 9 -1.17 -6.15 -5.02
C ALA A 9 -2.11 -6.90 -4.07
N VAL A 10 -2.63 -6.20 -3.06
CA VAL A 10 -3.59 -6.77 -2.11
C VAL A 10 -5.02 -6.73 -2.66
N GLN A 11 -5.46 -5.59 -3.21
CA GLN A 11 -6.84 -5.44 -3.68
C GLN A 11 -7.22 -6.47 -4.74
N SER A 12 -6.31 -6.78 -5.68
CA SER A 12 -6.58 -7.69 -6.79
C SER A 12 -6.31 -9.15 -6.46
N ASN A 13 -5.31 -9.44 -5.61
CA ASN A 13 -4.84 -10.81 -5.43
C ASN A 13 -5.05 -11.39 -4.04
N TRP A 14 -5.60 -10.63 -3.08
CA TRP A 14 -5.81 -11.13 -1.72
C TRP A 14 -6.57 -12.45 -1.67
N SER A 15 -7.72 -12.49 -2.33
CA SER A 15 -8.56 -13.68 -2.37
C SER A 15 -7.87 -14.83 -3.10
N PHE A 16 -7.36 -14.58 -4.29
CA PHE A 16 -6.71 -15.60 -5.12
C PHE A 16 -5.49 -16.21 -4.43
N ALA A 17 -4.60 -15.39 -3.89
CA ALA A 17 -3.38 -15.85 -3.23
C ALA A 17 -3.69 -16.68 -1.96
N ASN A 18 -4.68 -16.27 -1.16
CA ASN A 18 -5.05 -17.00 0.05
C ASN A 18 -5.83 -18.28 -0.25
N MET A 19 -6.68 -18.28 -1.27
CA MET A 19 -7.36 -19.49 -1.75
C MET A 19 -6.34 -20.48 -2.32
N GLU A 20 -5.39 -20.01 -3.11
CA GLU A 20 -4.35 -20.86 -3.70
C GLU A 20 -3.40 -21.43 -2.66
N LYS A 21 -2.84 -20.57 -1.80
CA LYS A 21 -1.79 -20.95 -0.85
C LYS A 21 -2.30 -21.69 0.38
N PHE A 22 -3.43 -21.25 0.93
CA PHE A 22 -3.96 -21.73 2.22
C PHE A 22 -5.31 -22.42 2.10
N LYS A 23 -5.85 -22.54 0.88
CA LYS A 23 -7.17 -23.14 0.60
C LYS A 23 -8.30 -22.48 1.42
N TRP A 24 -8.23 -21.15 1.56
CA TRP A 24 -9.25 -20.42 2.31
C TRP A 24 -10.63 -20.55 1.69
N SER A 25 -11.63 -20.80 2.53
CA SER A 25 -13.03 -20.74 2.13
C SER A 25 -13.50 -19.28 1.90
N PRO A 26 -14.58 -19.04 1.15
CA PRO A 26 -15.17 -17.70 1.01
C PRO A 26 -15.49 -17.03 2.35
N LYS A 27 -15.91 -17.81 3.37
CA LYS A 27 -16.12 -17.31 4.74
C LYS A 27 -14.84 -16.76 5.36
N MET A 28 -13.71 -17.45 5.17
CA MET A 28 -12.41 -17.01 5.72
C MET A 28 -11.92 -15.75 5.02
N ILE A 29 -12.11 -15.65 3.70
CA ILE A 29 -11.84 -14.44 2.94
C ILE A 29 -12.68 -13.27 3.48
N GLY A 30 -13.99 -13.46 3.65
CA GLY A 30 -14.88 -12.44 4.21
C GLY A 30 -14.45 -11.96 5.60
N LEU A 31 -14.08 -12.88 6.50
CA LEU A 31 -13.55 -12.54 7.83
C LEU A 31 -12.27 -11.72 7.75
N SER A 32 -11.35 -12.07 6.84
CA SER A 32 -10.10 -11.35 6.66
C SER A 32 -10.35 -9.94 6.14
N LEU A 33 -11.24 -9.77 5.16
CA LEU A 33 -11.62 -8.44 4.63
C LEU A 33 -12.34 -7.60 5.67
N GLY A 34 -13.21 -8.22 6.48
CA GLY A 34 -13.85 -7.54 7.62
C GLY A 34 -12.83 -7.02 8.62
N LYS A 35 -11.79 -7.82 8.93
CA LYS A 35 -10.67 -7.39 9.78
C LYS A 35 -9.87 -6.25 9.15
N VAL A 36 -9.60 -6.31 7.86
CA VAL A 36 -8.95 -5.19 7.13
C VAL A 36 -9.78 -3.92 7.27
N GLY A 37 -11.09 -3.97 7.00
CA GLY A 37 -11.97 -2.81 7.11
C GLY A 37 -11.96 -2.22 8.52
N LEU A 38 -12.01 -3.05 9.55
CA LEU A 38 -11.95 -2.62 10.95
C LEU A 38 -10.61 -1.96 11.28
N LEU A 39 -9.49 -2.60 10.91
CA LEU A 39 -8.15 -2.05 11.15
C LEU A 39 -7.93 -0.75 10.39
N VAL A 40 -8.30 -0.67 9.11
CA VAL A 40 -8.20 0.57 8.32
C VAL A 40 -9.08 1.66 8.92
N GLY A 41 -10.30 1.35 9.34
CA GLY A 41 -11.19 2.29 10.03
C GLY A 41 -10.58 2.83 11.33
N LEU A 42 -9.97 1.98 12.15
CA LEU A 42 -9.26 2.38 13.36
C LEU A 42 -8.04 3.24 13.06
N VAL A 43 -7.23 2.84 12.08
CA VAL A 43 -6.02 3.58 11.71
C VAL A 43 -6.35 4.94 11.14
N GLN A 44 -7.24 5.02 10.16
CA GLN A 44 -7.58 6.28 9.49
C GLN A 44 -8.54 7.15 10.30
N GLY A 45 -9.48 6.55 11.02
CA GLY A 45 -10.47 7.28 11.83
C GLY A 45 -9.91 7.80 13.15
N VAL A 46 -9.05 7.03 13.79
CA VAL A 46 -8.56 7.31 15.15
C VAL A 46 -7.06 7.60 15.15
N LEU A 47 -6.25 6.65 14.70
CA LEU A 47 -4.81 6.67 14.92
C LEU A 47 -4.11 7.83 14.21
N ILE A 48 -4.52 8.16 13.00
CA ILE A 48 -4.00 9.32 12.24
C ILE A 48 -4.13 10.61 13.02
N ARG A 49 -5.27 10.83 13.70
CA ARG A 49 -5.53 12.04 14.46
C ARG A 49 -4.57 12.24 15.63
N TYR A 50 -4.02 11.16 16.17
CA TYR A 50 -3.06 11.20 17.28
C TYR A 50 -1.60 11.15 16.82
N ILE A 51 -1.31 10.44 15.73
CA ILE A 51 0.05 10.26 15.25
C ILE A 51 0.53 11.48 14.45
N ASN A 52 -0.24 11.91 13.45
CA ASN A 52 0.18 13.00 12.56
C ASN A 52 0.54 14.30 13.29
N PRO A 53 -0.23 14.78 14.30
CA PRO A 53 0.15 15.98 15.02
C PRO A 53 1.43 15.85 15.84
N LYS A 54 1.77 14.61 16.29
CA LYS A 54 2.95 14.37 17.14
C LYS A 54 4.24 14.20 16.35
N ILE A 55 4.19 13.50 15.23
CA ILE A 55 5.39 13.17 14.45
C ILE A 55 5.54 13.97 13.16
N GLY A 56 4.48 14.66 12.74
CA GLY A 56 4.41 15.43 11.50
C GLY A 56 4.11 14.58 10.27
N ASN A 57 3.60 15.22 9.20
CA ASN A 57 3.18 14.53 7.98
C ASN A 57 4.36 13.85 7.27
N GLU A 58 5.52 14.49 7.21
CA GLU A 58 6.70 13.95 6.53
C GLU A 58 7.15 12.60 7.14
N LYS A 59 7.33 12.57 8.47
CA LYS A 59 7.69 11.32 9.16
C LYS A 59 6.59 10.28 9.08
N SER A 60 5.31 10.69 9.07
CA SER A 60 4.17 9.80 8.89
C SER A 60 4.18 9.14 7.52
N VAL A 61 4.60 9.84 6.46
CA VAL A 61 4.78 9.27 5.12
C VAL A 61 5.85 8.19 5.13
N TYR A 62 7.05 8.49 5.64
CA TYR A 62 8.14 7.50 5.68
C TYR A 62 7.79 6.26 6.51
N PHE A 63 7.27 6.49 7.71
CA PHE A 63 6.87 5.41 8.61
C PHE A 63 5.76 4.56 8.02
N GLY A 64 4.76 5.20 7.41
CA GLY A 64 3.66 4.52 6.74
C GLY A 64 4.12 3.70 5.54
N ILE A 65 4.98 4.25 4.66
CA ILE A 65 5.52 3.51 3.52
C ILE A 65 6.36 2.30 3.99
N ALA A 66 7.19 2.47 5.02
CA ALA A 66 8.01 1.39 5.55
C ALA A 66 7.15 0.25 6.12
N LEU A 67 6.12 0.57 6.91
CA LEU A 67 5.20 -0.42 7.46
C LEU A 67 4.39 -1.12 6.36
N TYR A 68 3.98 -0.38 5.34
CA TYR A 68 3.24 -0.93 4.21
C TYR A 68 4.12 -1.93 3.42
N ALA A 69 5.36 -1.53 3.08
CA ALA A 69 6.32 -2.39 2.41
C ALA A 69 6.62 -3.65 3.23
N MET A 70 6.85 -3.49 4.54
CA MET A 70 7.05 -4.60 5.47
C MET A 70 5.85 -5.55 5.46
N GLY A 71 4.62 -5.03 5.55
CA GLY A 71 3.40 -5.84 5.51
C GLY A 71 3.30 -6.66 4.21
N LEU A 72 3.61 -6.05 3.06
CA LEU A 72 3.61 -6.73 1.76
C LEU A 72 4.68 -7.83 1.67
N ILE A 73 5.89 -7.58 2.17
CA ILE A 73 6.96 -8.58 2.24
C ILE A 73 6.51 -9.75 3.12
N LEU A 74 5.95 -9.47 4.29
CA LEU A 74 5.46 -10.49 5.20
C LEU A 74 4.34 -11.34 4.57
N PHE A 75 3.41 -10.75 3.81
CA PHE A 75 2.39 -11.48 3.05
C PHE A 75 3.00 -12.40 1.98
N ALA A 76 4.02 -11.91 1.27
CA ALA A 76 4.67 -12.70 0.23
C ALA A 76 5.27 -14.01 0.79
N PHE A 77 5.90 -13.93 1.97
CA PHE A 77 6.59 -15.05 2.60
C PHE A 77 5.79 -15.77 3.70
N ALA A 78 4.54 -15.38 3.96
CA ALA A 78 3.71 -16.06 4.95
C ALA A 78 3.59 -17.56 4.63
N SER A 79 3.90 -18.41 5.58
CA SER A 79 3.84 -19.89 5.44
C SER A 79 2.59 -20.49 6.06
N SER A 80 1.88 -19.75 6.90
CA SER A 80 0.71 -20.23 7.63
C SER A 80 -0.45 -19.24 7.57
N SER A 81 -1.66 -19.76 7.57
CA SER A 81 -2.90 -18.98 7.46
C SER A 81 -3.04 -17.90 8.55
N TRP A 82 -2.67 -18.19 9.79
CA TRP A 82 -2.74 -17.24 10.90
C TRP A 82 -1.78 -16.04 10.73
N MET A 83 -0.63 -16.25 10.07
CA MET A 83 0.34 -15.20 9.81
C MET A 83 -0.26 -14.08 8.94
N MET A 84 -1.13 -14.43 7.97
CA MET A 84 -1.84 -13.44 7.17
C MET A 84 -2.66 -12.48 8.03
N PHE A 85 -3.33 -12.99 9.08
CA PHE A 85 -4.10 -12.15 10.01
C PHE A 85 -3.22 -11.24 10.87
N VAL A 86 -2.06 -11.70 11.30
CA VAL A 86 -1.11 -10.89 12.09
C VAL A 86 -0.45 -9.82 11.22
N PHE A 87 -0.06 -10.18 10.01
CA PHE A 87 0.61 -9.27 9.08
C PHE A 87 -0.30 -8.18 8.50
N LEU A 88 -1.63 -8.32 8.65
CA LEU A 88 -2.55 -7.22 8.41
C LEU A 88 -2.28 -6.00 9.31
N ILE A 89 -1.69 -6.19 10.50
CA ILE A 89 -1.43 -5.08 11.42
C ILE A 89 -0.44 -4.09 10.81
N PRO A 90 0.81 -4.47 10.49
CA PRO A 90 1.75 -3.54 9.86
C PRO A 90 1.25 -3.01 8.51
N TYR A 91 0.60 -3.85 7.71
CA TYR A 91 0.00 -3.46 6.43
C TYR A 91 -1.03 -2.33 6.60
N CYS A 92 -2.00 -2.48 7.50
CA CYS A 92 -3.04 -1.47 7.75
C CYS A 92 -2.48 -0.21 8.41
N LEU A 93 -1.50 -0.34 9.32
CA LEU A 93 -0.79 0.80 9.90
C LEU A 93 -0.06 1.61 8.82
N GLY A 94 0.47 0.96 7.80
CA GLY A 94 1.06 1.62 6.63
C GLY A 94 0.09 2.51 5.87
N GLY A 95 -1.23 2.30 6.01
CA GLY A 95 -2.28 3.14 5.43
C GLY A 95 -2.28 4.61 5.89
N ILE A 96 -1.49 4.96 6.90
CA ILE A 96 -1.24 6.35 7.32
C ILE A 96 -0.54 7.15 6.21
N SER A 97 0.29 6.51 5.38
CA SER A 97 1.10 7.16 4.35
C SER A 97 0.28 7.93 3.31
N GLY A 98 -0.87 7.40 2.89
CA GLY A 98 -1.72 8.03 1.87
C GLY A 98 -2.24 9.41 2.29
N PRO A 99 -3.02 9.52 3.36
CA PRO A 99 -3.51 10.80 3.87
C PRO A 99 -2.39 11.77 4.27
N ALA A 100 -1.28 11.28 4.83
CA ALA A 100 -0.14 12.12 5.19
C ALA A 100 0.54 12.73 3.95
N LEU A 101 0.71 11.93 2.89
CA LEU A 101 1.25 12.40 1.61
C LEU A 101 0.31 13.41 0.94
N GLN A 102 -1.00 13.16 0.96
CA GLN A 102 -1.98 14.08 0.41
C GLN A 102 -1.98 15.41 1.16
N ALA A 103 -1.87 15.38 2.49
CA ALA A 103 -1.75 16.58 3.31
C ALA A 103 -0.48 17.37 2.97
N LEU A 104 0.68 16.70 2.82
CA LEU A 104 1.93 17.35 2.40
C LEU A 104 1.80 18.05 1.06
N ILE A 105 1.26 17.37 0.04
CA ILE A 105 1.12 17.93 -1.30
C ILE A 105 0.14 19.12 -1.27
N SER A 106 -0.96 19.02 -0.53
CA SER A 106 -1.99 20.08 -0.46
C SER A 106 -1.48 21.37 0.17
N VAL A 107 -0.52 21.32 1.07
CA VAL A 107 0.07 22.53 1.70
C VAL A 107 0.90 23.34 0.70
N HIS A 108 1.50 22.68 -0.32
CA HIS A 108 2.36 23.33 -1.32
C HIS A 108 1.58 23.87 -2.53
N VAL A 109 0.26 23.66 -2.60
CA VAL A 109 -0.57 24.10 -3.72
C VAL A 109 -1.52 25.23 -3.26
N PRO A 110 -1.58 26.37 -3.98
CA PRO A 110 -2.49 27.47 -3.67
C PRO A 110 -3.96 27.04 -3.58
N LYS A 111 -4.75 27.72 -2.74
CA LYS A 111 -6.16 27.37 -2.51
C LYS A 111 -7.01 27.34 -3.78
N ASN A 112 -6.74 28.22 -4.72
CA ASN A 112 -7.42 28.30 -6.03
C ASN A 112 -7.07 27.13 -6.97
N GLU A 113 -5.99 26.39 -6.72
CA GLU A 113 -5.51 25.27 -7.55
C GLU A 113 -5.77 23.90 -6.91
N GLN A 114 -6.38 23.86 -5.72
CA GLN A 114 -6.68 22.60 -5.02
C GLN A 114 -7.59 21.67 -5.84
N GLY A 115 -8.49 22.23 -6.67
CA GLY A 115 -9.34 21.44 -7.56
C GLY A 115 -8.53 20.74 -8.65
N GLU A 116 -7.54 21.41 -9.24
CA GLU A 116 -6.64 20.85 -10.24
C GLU A 116 -5.77 19.74 -9.64
N LEU A 117 -5.25 19.96 -8.43
CA LEU A 117 -4.52 18.94 -7.68
C LEU A 117 -5.37 17.68 -7.47
N GLN A 118 -6.60 17.83 -6.99
CA GLN A 118 -7.48 16.67 -6.75
C GLN A 118 -7.85 15.96 -8.06
N GLY A 119 -8.08 16.71 -9.13
CA GLY A 119 -8.30 16.17 -10.47
C GLY A 119 -7.11 15.34 -10.96
N SER A 120 -5.90 15.87 -10.81
CA SER A 120 -4.65 15.19 -11.18
C SER A 120 -4.44 13.91 -10.36
N LEU A 121 -4.65 13.95 -9.05
CA LEU A 121 -4.54 12.77 -8.19
C LEU A 121 -5.57 11.70 -8.58
N THR A 122 -6.82 12.10 -8.84
CA THR A 122 -7.88 11.19 -9.30
C THR A 122 -7.55 10.56 -10.65
N SER A 123 -6.97 11.33 -11.57
CA SER A 123 -6.54 10.82 -12.88
C SER A 123 -5.44 9.76 -12.73
N ILE A 124 -4.45 9.99 -11.86
CA ILE A 124 -3.41 9.01 -11.54
C ILE A 124 -4.02 7.75 -10.93
N MET A 125 -4.96 7.91 -9.98
CA MET A 125 -5.66 6.78 -9.38
C MET A 125 -6.44 5.98 -10.42
N SER A 126 -7.10 6.63 -11.36
CA SER A 126 -7.87 5.98 -12.43
C SER A 126 -6.97 5.16 -13.36
N VAL A 127 -5.83 5.71 -13.80
CA VAL A 127 -4.85 4.98 -14.62
C VAL A 127 -4.29 3.78 -13.87
N THR A 128 -3.92 3.95 -12.60
CA THR A 128 -3.38 2.86 -11.79
C THR A 128 -4.42 1.79 -11.46
N SER A 129 -5.72 2.14 -11.39
CA SER A 129 -6.81 1.18 -11.16
C SER A 129 -7.07 0.28 -12.36
N ILE A 130 -6.64 0.68 -13.57
CA ILE A 130 -6.68 -0.17 -14.76
C ILE A 130 -5.39 -1.00 -14.86
N ALA A 131 -4.23 -0.36 -14.80
CA ALA A 131 -2.94 -1.01 -14.97
C ALA A 131 -2.57 -1.94 -13.79
N GLY A 132 -2.88 -1.52 -12.57
CA GLY A 132 -2.52 -2.23 -11.35
C GLY A 132 -3.04 -3.66 -11.28
N PRO A 133 -4.36 -3.90 -11.40
CA PRO A 133 -4.91 -5.24 -11.43
C PRO A 133 -4.32 -6.11 -12.54
N LEU A 134 -4.15 -5.56 -13.75
CA LEU A 134 -3.56 -6.31 -14.88
C LEU A 134 -2.15 -6.78 -14.58
N ILE A 135 -1.29 -5.90 -14.06
CA ILE A 135 0.10 -6.24 -13.70
C ILE A 135 0.09 -7.29 -12.58
N MET A 136 -0.67 -7.06 -11.52
CA MET A 136 -0.63 -7.90 -10.33
C MET A 136 -1.24 -9.28 -10.55
N THR A 137 -2.36 -9.37 -11.29
CA THR A 137 -2.99 -10.66 -11.59
C THR A 137 -2.20 -11.46 -12.62
N SER A 138 -1.60 -10.80 -13.63
CA SER A 138 -0.71 -11.47 -14.59
C SER A 138 0.50 -12.06 -13.90
N LEU A 139 1.10 -11.32 -12.97
CA LEU A 139 2.24 -11.79 -12.18
C LEU A 139 1.85 -13.00 -11.30
N PHE A 140 0.70 -12.92 -10.63
CA PHE A 140 0.16 -14.03 -9.86
C PHE A 140 -0.08 -15.26 -10.73
N ALA A 141 -0.76 -15.09 -11.87
CA ALA A 141 -1.06 -16.17 -12.80
C ALA A 141 0.23 -16.83 -13.36
N TYR A 142 1.24 -16.02 -13.69
CA TYR A 142 2.53 -16.54 -14.15
C TYR A 142 3.19 -17.44 -13.10
N PHE A 143 3.30 -16.97 -11.85
CA PHE A 143 3.99 -17.71 -10.79
C PHE A 143 3.17 -18.84 -10.14
N THR A 144 1.88 -18.97 -10.46
CA THR A 144 1.02 -20.06 -9.98
C THR A 144 0.66 -21.07 -11.08
N LYS A 145 1.10 -20.83 -12.32
CA LYS A 145 0.82 -21.72 -13.45
C LYS A 145 1.46 -23.12 -13.22
N PRO A 146 0.70 -24.21 -13.45
CA PRO A 146 1.25 -25.56 -13.40
C PRO A 146 2.43 -25.71 -14.39
N GLY A 147 3.52 -26.33 -13.93
CA GLY A 147 4.73 -26.52 -14.74
C GLY A 147 5.71 -25.35 -14.74
N ASN A 148 5.44 -24.26 -14.05
CA ASN A 148 6.43 -23.20 -13.87
C ASN A 148 7.55 -23.69 -12.93
N PRO A 149 8.83 -23.46 -13.24
CA PRO A 149 9.96 -23.85 -12.40
C PRO A 149 9.96 -23.19 -11.02
N ILE A 150 9.32 -22.03 -10.89
CA ILE A 150 9.21 -21.31 -9.62
C ILE A 150 7.73 -21.12 -9.30
N TYR A 151 7.23 -21.85 -8.32
CA TYR A 151 5.88 -21.65 -7.77
C TYR A 151 5.92 -20.68 -6.60
N PHE A 152 5.37 -19.46 -6.79
CA PHE A 152 5.40 -18.40 -5.78
C PHE A 152 4.13 -17.56 -5.77
N PRO A 153 3.06 -17.99 -5.09
CA PRO A 153 1.79 -17.24 -5.00
C PRO A 153 1.91 -15.85 -4.35
N GLY A 154 3.02 -15.57 -3.67
CA GLY A 154 3.34 -14.28 -3.06
C GLY A 154 3.92 -13.23 -4.01
N ALA A 155 4.14 -13.55 -5.30
CA ALA A 155 4.83 -12.68 -6.25
C ALA A 155 4.23 -11.28 -6.38
N SER A 156 2.90 -11.18 -6.40
CA SER A 156 2.19 -9.88 -6.47
C SER A 156 2.45 -9.01 -5.24
N PHE A 157 2.47 -9.61 -4.05
CA PHE A 157 2.77 -8.87 -2.81
C PHE A 157 4.22 -8.39 -2.79
N LEU A 158 5.15 -9.21 -3.28
CA LEU A 158 6.55 -8.82 -3.38
C LEU A 158 6.75 -7.68 -4.38
N MET A 159 6.08 -7.71 -5.54
CA MET A 159 6.09 -6.60 -6.50
C MET A 159 5.51 -5.32 -5.89
N GLY A 160 4.42 -5.43 -5.14
CA GLY A 160 3.86 -4.30 -4.37
C GLY A 160 4.88 -3.72 -3.38
N ALA A 161 5.64 -4.57 -2.69
CA ALA A 161 6.71 -4.13 -1.79
C ALA A 161 7.83 -3.39 -2.54
N VAL A 162 8.22 -3.86 -3.72
CA VAL A 162 9.19 -3.16 -4.59
C VAL A 162 8.68 -1.77 -4.96
N PHE A 163 7.41 -1.64 -5.36
CA PHE A 163 6.82 -0.33 -5.65
C PHE A 163 6.78 0.59 -4.43
N MET A 164 6.54 0.06 -3.23
CA MET A 164 6.61 0.85 -2.00
C MET A 164 8.05 1.31 -1.68
N ILE A 165 9.04 0.46 -1.91
CA ILE A 165 10.46 0.82 -1.73
C ILE A 165 10.85 1.93 -2.72
N ILE A 166 10.46 1.81 -3.98
CA ILE A 166 10.67 2.86 -4.99
C ILE A 166 10.00 4.17 -4.53
N SER A 167 8.77 4.10 -4.03
CA SER A 167 8.07 5.27 -3.47
C SER A 167 8.81 5.90 -2.29
N ALA A 168 9.40 5.08 -1.41
CA ALA A 168 10.18 5.57 -0.29
C ALA A 168 11.44 6.32 -0.74
N VAL A 169 12.15 5.78 -1.74
CA VAL A 169 13.35 6.42 -2.32
C VAL A 169 12.99 7.76 -2.96
N ILE A 170 11.92 7.81 -3.77
CA ILE A 170 11.46 9.04 -4.41
C ILE A 170 11.03 10.06 -3.34
N ALA A 171 10.23 9.66 -2.36
CA ALA A 171 9.81 10.55 -1.28
C ALA A 171 11.01 11.11 -0.52
N TYR A 172 12.01 10.28 -0.22
CA TYR A 172 13.23 10.71 0.47
C TYR A 172 14.03 11.75 -0.35
N THR A 173 14.21 11.53 -1.64
CA THR A 173 14.98 12.45 -2.51
C THR A 173 14.28 13.80 -2.65
N VAL A 174 12.96 13.80 -2.83
CA VAL A 174 12.16 15.03 -3.01
C VAL A 174 12.07 15.83 -1.72
N LEU A 175 11.65 15.22 -0.62
CA LEU A 175 11.44 15.93 0.66
C LEU A 175 12.75 16.44 1.26
N LYS A 176 13.86 15.71 1.09
CA LYS A 176 15.18 16.18 1.52
C LYS A 176 15.67 17.38 0.70
N GLY A 177 15.31 17.47 -0.58
CA GLY A 177 15.62 18.61 -1.44
C GLY A 177 14.93 19.89 -0.97
N GLU A 178 13.64 19.81 -0.62
CA GLU A 178 12.87 20.95 -0.10
C GLU A 178 13.40 21.48 1.24
N THR A 179 13.76 20.59 2.16
CA THR A 179 14.31 20.98 3.48
C THR A 179 15.62 21.76 3.35
N LYS A 180 16.41 21.52 2.31
CA LYS A 180 17.64 22.29 2.03
C LYS A 180 17.34 23.66 1.41
N SER A 181 16.32 23.77 0.55
CA SER A 181 15.93 25.01 -0.11
C SER A 181 15.31 26.04 0.85
N ILE A 182 14.64 25.59 1.92
CA ILE A 182 14.05 26.47 2.95
C ILE A 182 15.10 26.98 3.95
N LYS A 183 16.26 26.32 4.06
CA LYS A 183 17.35 26.70 4.98
C LYS A 183 18.45 27.51 4.32
N ALA A 184 18.43 27.69 3.01
CA ALA A 184 19.34 28.53 2.24
C ALA A 184 18.69 29.85 1.88
#